data_ebacc66422138b70c6b0504213d96d39
#
_entry.id   ebacc66422138b70c6b0504213d96d39
#
_cell.length_a   1.000
_cell.length_b   1.000
_cell.length_c   1.000
_cell.angle_alpha   90.00
_cell.angle_beta   90.00
_cell.angle_gamma   90.00
#
_symmetry.space_group_name_H-M   'P 1'
#
loop_
_entity.id
_entity.type
_entity.pdbx_description
1 polymer ?
#
loop_
_entity_poly.entity_id
_entity_poly.type
_entity_poly.pdbx_seq_one_letter_code
_entity_poly.pdbx_strand_id
1 'polypeptide(L)'
;LAVLAHTDRVNSARFSPNSKRILTASEDNTARIWDINGKELVVLRGHTDEVNSAVFSSDGRLILTASEDYTARIWRMEELDDLLSRGCEWLNDYLVIHAQDLRKLKVCQTPENLETAAPYLVKAGEGEAKAGNLEKAIATFKTALEWNPELNLEPQKKAQAIHLVNEASILVEQKKINEAITTYEKAQQLDAKVEIDAYAWNRLCHHGSVNGFAKEVMFACEKAVKLEPDNGYIRNSRGLARALTGDYQGAIADFEAFIATTNNEEHKTQRQKWVKTLEAGKNPFTEEELEKLRSE
;
A
#
# COMPACT_ATOMS: atom_id res chain seq x y z
N LEU A 1 -34.05 24.48 -38.01
CA LEU A 1 -33.19 24.09 -39.14
C LEU A 1 -31.75 24.38 -38.75
N ALA A 2 -30.85 23.39 -38.83
CA ALA A 2 -29.42 23.56 -38.60
C ALA A 2 -28.73 23.84 -39.97
N VAL A 3 -27.72 24.71 -39.95
CA VAL A 3 -26.87 24.99 -41.10
C VAL A 3 -25.45 24.58 -40.76
N LEU A 4 -24.83 23.79 -41.64
CA LEU A 4 -23.46 23.29 -41.49
C LEU A 4 -22.58 24.12 -42.44
N ALA A 5 -21.87 25.13 -41.89
CA ALA A 5 -21.18 26.12 -42.70
C ALA A 5 -19.70 25.75 -42.93
N HIS A 6 -19.31 25.66 -44.20
CA HIS A 6 -17.92 25.64 -44.66
C HIS A 6 -17.55 27.00 -45.28
N THR A 7 -16.25 27.22 -45.52
CA THR A 7 -15.79 28.43 -46.18
C THR A 7 -15.82 28.33 -47.70
N ASP A 8 -16.09 27.12 -48.24
CA ASP A 8 -16.26 26.86 -49.64
C ASP A 8 -17.34 25.78 -49.89
N ARG A 9 -17.53 25.37 -51.10
CA ARG A 9 -18.57 24.42 -51.54
C ARG A 9 -18.46 23.08 -50.79
N VAL A 10 -19.61 22.59 -50.31
CA VAL A 10 -19.72 21.26 -49.70
C VAL A 10 -19.97 20.20 -50.78
N ASN A 11 -19.02 19.27 -50.93
CA ASN A 11 -19.05 18.21 -51.91
C ASN A 11 -19.84 16.97 -51.45
N SER A 12 -19.84 16.70 -50.17
CA SER A 12 -20.62 15.58 -49.59
C SER A 12 -21.07 15.86 -48.17
N ALA A 13 -22.21 15.27 -47.77
CA ALA A 13 -22.69 15.22 -46.41
C ALA A 13 -23.32 13.85 -46.14
N ARG A 14 -22.96 13.24 -44.99
CA ARG A 14 -23.43 11.91 -44.59
C ARG A 14 -23.68 11.84 -43.08
N PHE A 15 -24.71 11.11 -42.67
CA PHE A 15 -24.89 10.78 -41.25
C PHE A 15 -23.93 9.68 -40.83
N SER A 16 -23.52 9.73 -39.55
CA SER A 16 -22.85 8.61 -38.88
C SER A 16 -23.78 7.39 -38.81
N PRO A 17 -23.25 6.17 -38.64
CA PRO A 17 -24.07 4.95 -38.55
C PRO A 17 -25.15 5.00 -37.46
N ASN A 18 -24.87 5.69 -36.34
CA ASN A 18 -25.81 5.87 -35.24
C ASN A 18 -26.71 7.13 -35.39
N SER A 19 -26.62 7.84 -36.50
CA SER A 19 -27.38 9.05 -36.84
C SER A 19 -27.22 10.23 -35.85
N LYS A 20 -26.20 10.22 -35.00
CA LYS A 20 -25.97 11.29 -34.01
C LYS A 20 -24.99 12.36 -34.46
N ARG A 21 -24.27 12.12 -35.56
CA ARG A 21 -23.27 13.05 -36.14
C ARG A 21 -23.49 13.18 -37.63
N ILE A 22 -22.99 14.28 -38.20
CA ILE A 22 -22.96 14.52 -39.61
C ILE A 22 -21.51 14.75 -40.02
N LEU A 23 -21.07 14.17 -41.12
CA LEU A 23 -19.76 14.32 -41.73
C LEU A 23 -19.92 15.03 -43.06
N THR A 24 -19.17 16.11 -43.25
CA THR A 24 -19.14 16.87 -44.50
C THR A 24 -17.74 16.90 -45.08
N ALA A 25 -17.64 16.98 -46.42
CA ALA A 25 -16.41 17.22 -47.16
C ALA A 25 -16.57 18.46 -48.03
N SER A 26 -15.54 19.29 -48.16
CA SER A 26 -15.63 20.59 -48.82
C SER A 26 -14.39 20.94 -49.64
N GLU A 27 -14.59 21.83 -50.61
CA GLU A 27 -13.54 22.49 -51.40
C GLU A 27 -12.64 23.40 -50.52
N ASP A 28 -13.01 23.64 -49.27
CA ASP A 28 -12.14 24.35 -48.29
C ASP A 28 -11.01 23.47 -47.76
N ASN A 29 -10.69 22.35 -48.40
CA ASN A 29 -9.67 21.36 -48.08
C ASN A 29 -9.90 20.65 -46.73
N THR A 30 -11.12 20.75 -46.18
CA THR A 30 -11.46 20.11 -44.88
C THR A 30 -12.61 19.14 -44.98
N ALA A 31 -12.61 18.13 -44.14
CA ALA A 31 -13.82 17.45 -43.73
C ALA A 31 -14.17 17.86 -42.31
N ARG A 32 -15.47 17.94 -41.98
CA ARG A 32 -15.92 18.36 -40.64
C ARG A 32 -16.97 17.42 -40.12
N ILE A 33 -16.97 17.29 -38.79
CA ILE A 33 -17.95 16.52 -38.04
C ILE A 33 -18.80 17.49 -37.22
N TRP A 34 -20.09 17.30 -37.29
CA TRP A 34 -21.10 18.13 -36.64
C TRP A 34 -22.00 17.25 -35.76
N ASP A 35 -22.58 17.83 -34.72
CA ASP A 35 -23.75 17.21 -34.09
C ASP A 35 -25.01 17.46 -34.92
N ILE A 36 -26.11 16.77 -34.59
CA ILE A 36 -27.39 16.91 -35.30
C ILE A 36 -28.04 18.31 -35.18
N ASN A 37 -27.55 19.13 -34.24
CA ASN A 37 -28.03 20.51 -34.04
C ASN A 37 -27.20 21.53 -34.85
N GLY A 38 -26.17 21.07 -35.58
CA GLY A 38 -25.33 21.91 -36.41
C GLY A 38 -24.11 22.52 -35.71
N LYS A 39 -23.81 22.07 -34.51
CA LYS A 39 -22.57 22.46 -33.81
C LYS A 39 -21.38 21.69 -34.37
N GLU A 40 -20.34 22.42 -34.82
CA GLU A 40 -19.07 21.82 -35.25
C GLU A 40 -18.38 21.12 -34.03
N LEU A 41 -18.07 19.85 -34.20
CA LEU A 41 -17.39 19.03 -33.20
C LEU A 41 -15.89 18.90 -33.50
N VAL A 42 -15.55 18.61 -34.80
CA VAL A 42 -14.18 18.37 -35.24
C VAL A 42 -13.98 18.88 -36.65
N VAL A 43 -12.82 19.47 -36.92
CA VAL A 43 -12.33 19.78 -38.25
C VAL A 43 -11.15 18.88 -38.58
N LEU A 44 -11.29 18.06 -39.61
CA LEU A 44 -10.23 17.17 -40.11
C LEU A 44 -9.38 17.96 -41.11
N ARG A 45 -8.23 18.44 -40.68
CA ARG A 45 -7.28 19.23 -41.45
C ARG A 45 -6.06 18.40 -41.82
N GLY A 46 -5.61 18.54 -43.07
CA GLY A 46 -4.39 17.85 -43.52
C GLY A 46 -4.37 17.62 -45.04
N HIS A 47 -5.51 17.58 -45.72
CA HIS A 47 -5.53 17.64 -47.19
C HIS A 47 -5.04 18.99 -47.65
N THR A 48 -4.31 19.00 -48.76
CA THR A 48 -3.73 20.22 -49.36
C THR A 48 -4.56 20.75 -50.55
N ASP A 49 -5.63 20.00 -50.92
CA ASP A 49 -6.56 20.37 -51.98
C ASP A 49 -7.97 19.91 -51.58
N GLU A 50 -8.96 20.21 -52.40
CA GLU A 50 -10.37 19.96 -52.19
C GLU A 50 -10.67 18.54 -51.70
N VAL A 51 -11.50 18.42 -50.68
CA VAL A 51 -11.98 17.11 -50.21
C VAL A 51 -13.27 16.74 -50.92
N ASN A 52 -13.18 15.74 -51.78
CA ASN A 52 -14.30 15.32 -52.65
C ASN A 52 -15.33 14.47 -51.89
N SER A 53 -14.87 13.63 -50.96
CA SER A 53 -15.76 12.76 -50.22
C SER A 53 -15.23 12.46 -48.84
N ALA A 54 -16.17 12.19 -47.93
CA ALA A 54 -15.90 11.70 -46.59
C ALA A 54 -16.96 10.69 -46.17
N VAL A 55 -16.55 9.55 -45.60
CA VAL A 55 -17.45 8.47 -45.17
C VAL A 55 -17.02 7.92 -43.83
N PHE A 56 -17.99 7.55 -43.00
CA PHE A 56 -17.72 6.75 -41.77
C PHE A 56 -17.55 5.27 -42.15
N SER A 57 -16.73 4.56 -41.40
CA SER A 57 -16.80 3.10 -41.31
C SER A 57 -18.13 2.65 -40.71
N SER A 58 -18.53 1.40 -40.96
CA SER A 58 -19.81 0.85 -40.47
C SER A 58 -19.96 0.89 -38.95
N ASP A 59 -18.85 0.83 -38.20
CA ASP A 59 -18.81 0.94 -36.75
C ASP A 59 -18.68 2.39 -36.23
N GLY A 60 -18.52 3.38 -37.17
CA GLY A 60 -18.37 4.80 -36.83
C GLY A 60 -17.01 5.20 -36.23
N ARG A 61 -16.06 4.27 -36.15
CA ARG A 61 -14.75 4.49 -35.49
C ARG A 61 -13.70 5.09 -36.42
N LEU A 62 -13.87 4.94 -37.71
CA LEU A 62 -12.98 5.50 -38.72
C LEU A 62 -13.74 6.43 -39.66
N ILE A 63 -13.01 7.40 -40.21
CA ILE A 63 -13.47 8.22 -41.34
C ILE A 63 -12.44 8.06 -42.43
N LEU A 64 -12.93 7.81 -43.66
CA LEU A 64 -12.13 7.82 -44.85
C LEU A 64 -12.49 9.09 -45.67
N THR A 65 -11.46 9.86 -46.04
CA THR A 65 -11.59 11.02 -46.93
C THR A 65 -10.80 10.81 -48.21
N ALA A 66 -11.29 11.36 -49.31
CA ALA A 66 -10.60 11.39 -50.60
C ALA A 66 -10.55 12.82 -51.12
N SER A 67 -9.39 13.26 -51.70
CA SER A 67 -9.10 14.62 -52.07
C SER A 67 -8.46 14.70 -53.47
N GLU A 68 -8.57 15.89 -54.08
CA GLU A 68 -7.83 16.27 -55.30
C GLU A 68 -6.31 16.31 -55.06
N ASP A 69 -5.84 16.33 -53.82
CA ASP A 69 -4.41 16.18 -53.48
C ASP A 69 -3.82 14.80 -53.84
N TYR A 70 -4.60 13.97 -54.57
CA TYR A 70 -4.28 12.59 -54.97
C TYR A 70 -4.11 11.62 -53.78
N THR A 71 -4.59 11.97 -52.60
CA THR A 71 -4.52 11.09 -51.42
C THR A 71 -5.89 10.75 -50.86
N ALA A 72 -5.98 9.57 -50.26
CA ALA A 72 -7.04 9.24 -49.32
C ALA A 72 -6.45 9.13 -47.91
N ARG A 73 -7.20 9.61 -46.93
CA ARG A 73 -6.74 9.61 -45.52
C ARG A 73 -7.73 8.89 -44.63
N ILE A 74 -7.20 8.15 -43.66
CA ILE A 74 -7.98 7.50 -42.60
C ILE A 74 -7.78 8.28 -41.30
N TRP A 75 -8.90 8.71 -40.72
CA TRP A 75 -8.96 9.42 -39.45
C TRP A 75 -9.61 8.52 -38.42
N ARG A 76 -8.97 8.36 -37.25
CA ARG A 76 -9.55 7.58 -36.15
C ARG A 76 -10.41 8.51 -35.32
N MET A 77 -11.65 8.11 -35.09
CA MET A 77 -12.55 8.74 -34.15
C MET A 77 -12.30 8.09 -32.79
N GLU A 78 -11.64 8.83 -31.91
CA GLU A 78 -11.48 8.37 -30.51
C GLU A 78 -12.74 8.76 -29.74
N GLU A 79 -13.44 7.76 -29.24
CA GLU A 79 -14.52 7.98 -28.29
C GLU A 79 -13.95 8.16 -26.85
N LEU A 80 -14.74 8.80 -25.97
CA LEU A 80 -14.31 9.00 -24.58
C LEU A 80 -13.94 7.67 -23.90
N ASP A 81 -14.69 6.61 -24.21
CA ASP A 81 -14.47 5.28 -23.65
C ASP A 81 -13.13 4.66 -24.10
N ASP A 82 -12.70 4.89 -25.35
CA ASP A 82 -11.38 4.45 -25.84
C ASP A 82 -10.24 5.21 -25.14
N LEU A 83 -10.41 6.53 -24.94
CA LEU A 83 -9.46 7.36 -24.21
C LEU A 83 -9.37 6.95 -22.74
N LEU A 84 -10.51 6.70 -22.09
CA LEU A 84 -10.57 6.22 -20.72
C LEU A 84 -9.91 4.85 -20.57
N SER A 85 -10.20 3.92 -21.49
CA SER A 85 -9.61 2.57 -21.50
C SER A 85 -8.09 2.64 -21.57
N ARG A 86 -7.54 3.41 -22.53
CA ARG A 86 -6.10 3.60 -22.65
C ARG A 86 -5.49 4.30 -21.43
N GLY A 87 -6.19 5.28 -20.88
CA GLY A 87 -5.78 5.95 -19.64
C GLY A 87 -5.72 4.98 -18.46
N CYS A 88 -6.71 4.10 -18.33
CA CYS A 88 -6.74 3.07 -17.30
C CYS A 88 -5.64 2.02 -17.50
N GLU A 89 -5.38 1.58 -18.73
CA GLU A 89 -4.28 0.67 -19.04
C GLU A 89 -2.93 1.29 -18.68
N TRP A 90 -2.71 2.54 -19.03
CA TRP A 90 -1.47 3.25 -18.71
C TRP A 90 -1.27 3.45 -17.19
N LEU A 91 -2.36 3.64 -16.43
CA LEU A 91 -2.33 3.82 -14.99
C LEU A 91 -2.40 2.50 -14.20
N ASN A 92 -2.59 1.36 -14.86
CA ASN A 92 -2.91 0.09 -14.19
C ASN A 92 -1.92 -0.26 -13.07
N ASP A 93 -0.62 -0.25 -13.35
CA ASP A 93 0.41 -0.62 -12.38
C ASP A 93 0.41 0.33 -11.17
N TYR A 94 0.21 1.63 -11.43
CA TYR A 94 0.07 2.62 -10.37
C TYR A 94 -1.17 2.35 -9.52
N LEU A 95 -2.33 2.15 -10.16
CA LEU A 95 -3.61 1.99 -9.47
C LEU A 95 -3.68 0.70 -8.64
N VAL A 96 -3.05 -0.37 -9.09
CA VAL A 96 -2.99 -1.63 -8.35
C VAL A 96 -2.28 -1.44 -7.01
N ILE A 97 -1.10 -0.82 -6.99
CA ILE A 97 -0.37 -0.57 -5.74
C ILE A 97 -0.96 0.58 -4.91
N HIS A 98 -1.70 1.50 -5.55
CA HIS A 98 -2.44 2.60 -4.91
C HIS A 98 -3.94 2.29 -4.87
N ALA A 99 -4.30 1.17 -4.26
CA ALA A 99 -5.66 0.63 -4.25
C ALA A 99 -6.74 1.62 -3.75
N GLN A 100 -6.39 2.58 -2.89
CA GLN A 100 -7.28 3.65 -2.46
C GLN A 100 -7.67 4.60 -3.60
N ASP A 101 -6.79 4.80 -4.58
CA ASP A 101 -7.08 5.62 -5.76
C ASP A 101 -7.88 4.82 -6.80
N LEU A 102 -7.56 3.52 -6.98
CA LEU A 102 -8.38 2.61 -7.77
C LEU A 102 -9.82 2.55 -7.26
N ARG A 103 -10.03 2.57 -5.93
CA ARG A 103 -11.36 2.61 -5.31
C ARG A 103 -12.19 3.83 -5.75
N LYS A 104 -11.54 4.97 -6.01
CA LYS A 104 -12.20 6.21 -6.47
C LYS A 104 -12.46 6.20 -7.97
N LEU A 105 -11.60 5.55 -8.76
CA LEU A 105 -11.64 5.52 -10.21
C LEU A 105 -12.40 4.29 -10.73
N LYS A 106 -13.73 4.27 -10.52
CA LYS A 106 -14.58 3.13 -10.89
C LYS A 106 -14.49 2.73 -12.35
N VAL A 107 -14.24 3.69 -13.25
CA VAL A 107 -14.10 3.45 -14.69
C VAL A 107 -12.88 2.57 -15.02
N CYS A 108 -11.86 2.55 -14.15
CA CYS A 108 -10.65 1.75 -14.31
C CYS A 108 -10.72 0.41 -13.56
N GLN A 109 -11.83 0.10 -12.89
CA GLN A 109 -11.96 -1.15 -12.15
C GLN A 109 -12.28 -2.32 -13.09
N THR A 110 -11.39 -3.30 -13.11
CA THR A 110 -11.62 -4.61 -13.75
C THR A 110 -11.53 -5.70 -12.69
N PRO A 111 -12.18 -6.86 -12.86
CA PRO A 111 -12.07 -7.96 -11.89
C PRO A 111 -10.62 -8.31 -11.55
N GLU A 112 -9.75 -8.36 -12.55
CA GLU A 112 -8.34 -8.72 -12.41
C GLU A 112 -7.55 -7.70 -11.57
N ASN A 113 -7.70 -6.37 -11.86
CA ASN A 113 -6.95 -5.37 -11.11
C ASN A 113 -7.52 -5.16 -9.69
N LEU A 114 -8.81 -5.37 -9.47
CA LEU A 114 -9.41 -5.36 -8.13
C LEU A 114 -8.85 -6.48 -7.27
N GLU A 115 -8.83 -7.71 -7.79
CA GLU A 115 -8.27 -8.87 -7.08
C GLU A 115 -6.80 -8.64 -6.72
N THR A 116 -6.00 -8.16 -7.69
CA THR A 116 -4.57 -7.87 -7.50
C THR A 116 -4.33 -6.73 -6.51
N ALA A 117 -5.21 -5.73 -6.49
CA ALA A 117 -5.11 -4.56 -5.60
C ALA A 117 -5.61 -4.82 -4.17
N ALA A 118 -6.44 -5.83 -3.96
CA ALA A 118 -7.06 -6.12 -2.66
C ALA A 118 -6.05 -6.26 -1.49
N PRO A 119 -4.87 -6.93 -1.63
CA PRO A 119 -3.85 -6.98 -0.58
C PRO A 119 -3.32 -5.60 -0.16
N TYR A 120 -3.25 -4.64 -1.09
CA TYR A 120 -2.82 -3.27 -0.76
C TYR A 120 -3.88 -2.50 0.03
N LEU A 121 -5.18 -2.80 -0.18
CA LEU A 121 -6.24 -2.31 0.71
C LEU A 121 -6.13 -2.92 2.11
N VAL A 122 -5.80 -4.20 2.23
CA VAL A 122 -5.53 -4.81 3.55
C VAL A 122 -4.43 -4.04 4.25
N LYS A 123 -3.32 -3.79 3.60
CA LYS A 123 -2.21 -3.00 4.18
C LYS A 123 -2.62 -1.57 4.58
N ALA A 124 -3.45 -0.93 3.77
CA ALA A 124 -3.99 0.40 4.10
C ALA A 124 -4.90 0.34 5.35
N GLY A 125 -5.78 -0.66 5.43
CA GLY A 125 -6.64 -0.90 6.61
C GLY A 125 -5.84 -1.21 7.87
N GLU A 126 -4.72 -1.91 7.77
CA GLU A 126 -3.79 -2.15 8.89
C GLU A 126 -3.20 -0.84 9.42
N GLY A 127 -2.81 0.08 8.52
CA GLY A 127 -2.36 1.42 8.90
C GLY A 127 -3.44 2.23 9.61
N GLU A 128 -4.68 2.14 9.13
CA GLU A 128 -5.83 2.80 9.75
C GLU A 128 -6.14 2.23 11.15
N ALA A 129 -6.06 0.90 11.32
CA ALA A 129 -6.25 0.24 12.61
C ALA A 129 -5.16 0.61 13.63
N LYS A 130 -3.90 0.66 13.20
CA LYS A 130 -2.77 1.14 14.02
C LYS A 130 -2.97 2.59 14.49
N ALA A 131 -3.52 3.44 13.61
CA ALA A 131 -3.85 4.84 13.94
C ALA A 131 -5.10 4.99 14.83
N GLY A 132 -5.78 3.90 15.20
CA GLY A 132 -7.00 3.91 16.02
C GLY A 132 -8.29 4.18 15.25
N ASN A 133 -8.23 4.30 13.93
CA ASN A 133 -9.39 4.57 13.07
C ASN A 133 -10.14 3.26 12.73
N LEU A 134 -10.68 2.58 13.75
CA LEU A 134 -11.24 1.23 13.64
C LEU A 134 -12.38 1.12 12.61
N GLU A 135 -13.34 2.05 12.63
CA GLU A 135 -14.45 2.01 11.68
C GLU A 135 -13.98 2.09 10.23
N LYS A 136 -13.00 2.96 9.97
CA LYS A 136 -12.42 3.12 8.64
C LYS A 136 -11.61 1.88 8.22
N ALA A 137 -10.82 1.32 9.13
CA ALA A 137 -10.09 0.08 8.92
C ALA A 137 -11.03 -1.07 8.55
N ILE A 138 -12.11 -1.25 9.32
CA ILE A 138 -13.13 -2.29 9.07
C ILE A 138 -13.77 -2.09 7.69
N ALA A 139 -14.12 -0.85 7.31
CA ALA A 139 -14.70 -0.55 6.00
C ALA A 139 -13.70 -0.85 4.87
N THR A 140 -12.41 -0.53 5.06
CA THR A 140 -11.35 -0.83 4.10
C THR A 140 -11.13 -2.34 3.94
N PHE A 141 -11.11 -3.10 5.03
CA PHE A 141 -11.02 -4.57 4.99
C PHE A 141 -12.23 -5.22 4.31
N LYS A 142 -13.45 -4.71 4.54
CA LYS A 142 -14.65 -5.18 3.83
C LYS A 142 -14.53 -4.97 2.33
N THR A 143 -14.08 -3.78 1.91
CA THR A 143 -13.85 -3.51 0.49
C THR A 143 -12.78 -4.44 -0.09
N ALA A 144 -11.70 -4.74 0.64
CA ALA A 144 -10.70 -5.70 0.20
C ALA A 144 -11.29 -7.10 -0.02
N LEU A 145 -12.19 -7.55 0.86
CA LEU A 145 -12.92 -8.82 0.70
C LEU A 145 -13.92 -8.82 -0.46
N GLU A 146 -14.57 -7.67 -0.73
CA GLU A 146 -15.44 -7.52 -1.92
C GLU A 146 -14.63 -7.65 -3.21
N TRP A 147 -13.37 -7.16 -3.22
CA TRP A 147 -12.47 -7.24 -4.36
C TRP A 147 -11.82 -8.61 -4.51
N ASN A 148 -11.48 -9.26 -3.41
CA ASN A 148 -10.93 -10.60 -3.39
C ASN A 148 -11.52 -11.41 -2.21
N PRO A 149 -12.56 -12.21 -2.45
CA PRO A 149 -13.18 -13.04 -1.41
C PRO A 149 -12.28 -14.14 -0.85
N GLU A 150 -11.18 -14.49 -1.53
CA GLU A 150 -10.21 -15.48 -1.06
C GLU A 150 -9.30 -14.96 0.06
N LEU A 151 -9.32 -13.66 0.32
CA LEU A 151 -8.65 -13.08 1.48
C LEU A 151 -9.27 -13.61 2.77
N ASN A 152 -8.62 -14.57 3.39
CA ASN A 152 -9.10 -15.19 4.62
C ASN A 152 -8.86 -14.25 5.82
N LEU A 153 -9.70 -13.25 6.00
CA LEU A 153 -9.66 -12.28 7.09
C LEU A 153 -11.06 -11.97 7.65
N GLU A 154 -11.11 -11.66 8.94
CA GLU A 154 -12.32 -11.20 9.64
C GLU A 154 -12.15 -9.70 9.94
N PRO A 155 -12.79 -8.77 9.20
CA PRO A 155 -12.52 -7.33 9.28
C PRO A 155 -12.54 -6.74 10.68
N GLN A 156 -13.56 -7.08 11.49
CA GLN A 156 -13.70 -6.57 12.85
C GLN A 156 -12.60 -7.10 13.76
N LYS A 157 -12.36 -8.41 13.75
CA LYS A 157 -11.33 -9.04 14.60
C LYS A 157 -9.94 -8.57 14.21
N LYS A 158 -9.63 -8.51 12.90
CA LYS A 158 -8.34 -8.03 12.41
C LYS A 158 -8.08 -6.58 12.84
N ALA A 159 -9.05 -5.68 12.64
CA ALA A 159 -8.90 -4.28 13.02
C ALA A 159 -8.69 -4.12 14.54
N GLN A 160 -9.48 -4.82 15.35
CA GLN A 160 -9.36 -4.79 16.80
C GLN A 160 -8.04 -5.39 17.29
N ALA A 161 -7.60 -6.53 16.72
CA ALA A 161 -6.34 -7.15 17.10
C ALA A 161 -5.14 -6.23 16.82
N ILE A 162 -5.10 -5.59 15.65
CA ILE A 162 -4.03 -4.63 15.31
C ILE A 162 -4.04 -3.42 16.26
N HIS A 163 -5.22 -2.91 16.57
CA HIS A 163 -5.36 -1.80 17.54
C HIS A 163 -4.83 -2.18 18.92
N LEU A 164 -5.17 -3.37 19.42
CA LEU A 164 -4.68 -3.89 20.70
C LEU A 164 -3.15 -4.08 20.71
N VAL A 165 -2.55 -4.50 19.60
CA VAL A 165 -1.07 -4.56 19.49
C VAL A 165 -0.45 -3.18 19.66
N ASN A 166 -1.04 -2.15 19.06
CA ASN A 166 -0.57 -0.78 19.25
C ASN A 166 -0.79 -0.27 20.68
N GLU A 167 -1.96 -0.54 21.26
CA GLU A 167 -2.27 -0.21 22.66
C GLU A 167 -1.29 -0.88 23.63
N ALA A 168 -1.01 -2.18 23.44
CA ALA A 168 -0.03 -2.91 24.25
C ALA A 168 1.36 -2.27 24.16
N SER A 169 1.77 -1.83 22.98
CA SER A 169 3.04 -1.12 22.78
C SER A 169 3.09 0.19 23.58
N ILE A 170 1.99 0.94 23.64
CA ILE A 170 1.88 2.17 24.44
C ILE A 170 1.93 1.84 25.95
N LEU A 171 1.29 0.76 26.38
CA LEU A 171 1.34 0.30 27.78
C LEU A 171 2.76 -0.07 28.21
N VAL A 172 3.57 -0.66 27.31
CA VAL A 172 4.99 -0.93 27.57
C VAL A 172 5.75 0.37 27.86
N GLU A 173 5.57 1.40 27.02
CA GLU A 173 6.20 2.72 27.22
C GLU A 173 5.76 3.37 28.55
N GLN A 174 4.51 3.13 28.96
CA GLN A 174 3.98 3.58 30.25
C GLN A 174 4.45 2.72 31.44
N LYS A 175 5.30 1.72 31.22
CA LYS A 175 5.79 0.76 32.24
C LYS A 175 4.68 -0.10 32.86
N LYS A 176 3.52 -0.20 32.23
CA LYS A 176 2.37 -1.03 32.64
C LYS A 176 2.49 -2.45 32.09
N ILE A 177 3.53 -3.16 32.51
CA ILE A 177 3.98 -4.41 31.88
C ILE A 177 2.92 -5.51 31.91
N ASN A 178 2.24 -5.73 33.05
CA ASN A 178 1.19 -6.76 33.15
C ASN A 178 -0.01 -6.47 32.25
N GLU A 179 -0.41 -5.18 32.16
CA GLU A 179 -1.49 -4.76 31.25
C GLU A 179 -1.07 -4.97 29.79
N ALA A 180 0.17 -4.63 29.43
CA ALA A 180 0.71 -4.85 28.10
C ALA A 180 0.70 -6.33 27.70
N ILE A 181 1.18 -7.23 28.58
CA ILE A 181 1.14 -8.69 28.34
C ILE A 181 -0.28 -9.14 28.06
N THR A 182 -1.22 -8.81 28.95
CA THR A 182 -2.64 -9.20 28.79
C THR A 182 -3.25 -8.66 27.50
N THR A 183 -2.86 -7.44 27.08
CA THR A 183 -3.37 -6.81 25.88
C THR A 183 -2.80 -7.47 24.60
N TYR A 184 -1.51 -7.86 24.58
CA TYR A 184 -0.94 -8.66 23.51
C TYR A 184 -1.61 -10.04 23.40
N GLU A 185 -1.89 -10.70 24.51
CA GLU A 185 -2.60 -11.98 24.54
C GLU A 185 -4.02 -11.85 23.97
N LYS A 186 -4.76 -10.81 24.34
CA LYS A 186 -6.09 -10.53 23.76
C LYS A 186 -6.01 -10.31 22.26
N ALA A 187 -5.01 -9.57 21.77
CA ALA A 187 -4.83 -9.37 20.33
C ALA A 187 -4.65 -10.71 19.61
N GLN A 188 -3.81 -11.60 20.12
CA GLN A 188 -3.56 -12.93 19.54
C GLN A 188 -4.77 -13.87 19.68
N GLN A 189 -5.61 -13.71 20.70
CA GLN A 189 -6.87 -14.46 20.83
C GLN A 189 -7.92 -14.01 19.81
N LEU A 190 -7.97 -12.72 19.49
CA LEU A 190 -8.90 -12.17 18.48
C LEU A 190 -8.48 -12.54 17.06
N ASP A 191 -7.20 -12.44 16.75
CA ASP A 191 -6.64 -12.83 15.47
C ASP A 191 -5.28 -13.51 15.70
N ALA A 192 -5.27 -14.84 15.58
CA ALA A 192 -4.05 -15.63 15.76
C ALA A 192 -2.96 -15.32 14.73
N LYS A 193 -3.32 -14.64 13.62
CA LYS A 193 -2.40 -14.20 12.57
C LYS A 193 -1.97 -12.74 12.73
N VAL A 194 -2.39 -12.05 13.81
CA VAL A 194 -1.97 -10.67 14.03
C VAL A 194 -0.46 -10.60 14.15
N GLU A 195 0.13 -9.74 13.32
CA GLU A 195 1.58 -9.54 13.32
C GLU A 195 2.00 -8.67 14.50
N ILE A 196 2.88 -9.20 15.32
CA ILE A 196 3.62 -8.47 16.37
C ILE A 196 5.08 -8.63 16.01
N ASP A 197 5.71 -7.53 15.57
CA ASP A 197 7.07 -7.56 15.06
C ASP A 197 8.14 -7.80 16.15
N ALA A 198 9.35 -8.08 15.71
CA ALA A 198 10.48 -8.36 16.61
C ALA A 198 10.77 -7.19 17.56
N TYR A 199 10.59 -5.96 17.11
CA TYR A 199 10.84 -4.77 17.92
C TYR A 199 9.77 -4.56 19.00
N ALA A 200 8.51 -4.85 18.72
CA ALA A 200 7.43 -4.80 19.71
C ALA A 200 7.68 -5.84 20.83
N TRP A 201 8.03 -7.08 20.48
CA TRP A 201 8.41 -8.09 21.44
C TRP A 201 9.69 -7.72 22.21
N ASN A 202 10.69 -7.15 21.52
CA ASN A 202 11.92 -6.71 22.14
C ASN A 202 11.69 -5.58 23.17
N ARG A 203 10.83 -4.62 22.86
CA ARG A 203 10.46 -3.56 23.79
C ARG A 203 9.81 -4.12 25.05
N LEU A 204 8.86 -5.05 24.91
CA LEU A 204 8.26 -5.72 26.05
C LEU A 204 9.31 -6.49 26.87
N CYS A 205 10.23 -7.21 26.20
CA CYS A 205 11.34 -7.91 26.83
C CYS A 205 12.22 -6.95 27.63
N HIS A 206 12.72 -5.89 27.01
CA HIS A 206 13.64 -4.95 27.64
C HIS A 206 12.98 -4.19 28.79
N HIS A 207 11.87 -3.48 28.53
CA HIS A 207 11.18 -2.70 29.55
C HIS A 207 10.62 -3.56 30.67
N GLY A 208 10.13 -4.76 30.37
CA GLY A 208 9.71 -5.69 31.39
C GLY A 208 10.88 -6.13 32.29
N SER A 209 12.01 -6.45 31.68
CA SER A 209 13.21 -6.91 32.45
C SER A 209 13.74 -5.84 33.38
N VAL A 210 13.94 -4.60 32.89
CA VAL A 210 14.48 -3.50 33.73
C VAL A 210 13.50 -3.05 34.84
N ASN A 211 12.20 -3.36 34.70
CA ASN A 211 11.17 -3.02 35.68
C ASN A 211 10.76 -4.20 36.56
N GLY A 212 11.58 -5.27 36.64
CA GLY A 212 11.40 -6.37 37.60
C GLY A 212 10.47 -7.50 37.10
N PHE A 213 10.09 -7.54 35.83
CA PHE A 213 9.23 -8.56 35.23
C PHE A 213 9.99 -9.51 34.28
N ALA A 214 11.32 -9.69 34.52
CA ALA A 214 12.17 -10.47 33.60
C ALA A 214 11.66 -11.90 33.37
N LYS A 215 11.10 -12.55 34.37
CA LYS A 215 10.53 -13.89 34.26
C LYS A 215 9.25 -13.90 33.43
N GLU A 216 8.37 -12.94 33.66
CA GLU A 216 7.07 -12.81 33.02
C GLU A 216 7.21 -12.47 31.54
N VAL A 217 8.26 -11.71 31.16
CA VAL A 217 8.47 -11.28 29.76
C VAL A 217 9.43 -12.16 28.97
N MET A 218 9.99 -13.22 29.55
CA MET A 218 10.95 -14.11 28.86
C MET A 218 10.38 -14.67 27.54
N PHE A 219 9.09 -14.99 27.50
CA PHE A 219 8.44 -15.43 26.27
C PHE A 219 8.51 -14.40 25.15
N ALA A 220 8.44 -13.11 25.47
CA ALA A 220 8.57 -12.02 24.49
C ALA A 220 10.02 -11.90 23.99
N CYS A 221 11.00 -12.06 24.89
CA CYS A 221 12.42 -12.10 24.54
C CYS A 221 12.71 -13.23 23.52
N GLU A 222 12.19 -14.44 23.79
CA GLU A 222 12.37 -15.58 22.89
C GLU A 222 11.64 -15.38 21.54
N LYS A 223 10.43 -14.81 21.54
CA LYS A 223 9.71 -14.46 20.30
C LYS A 223 10.50 -13.45 19.46
N ALA A 224 11.04 -12.39 20.09
CA ALA A 224 11.83 -11.38 19.40
C ALA A 224 13.07 -11.98 18.73
N VAL A 225 13.86 -12.79 19.48
CA VAL A 225 15.05 -13.46 18.91
C VAL A 225 14.69 -14.48 17.85
N LYS A 226 13.56 -15.17 17.97
CA LYS A 226 13.09 -16.11 16.93
C LYS A 226 12.79 -15.41 15.62
N LEU A 227 12.26 -14.17 15.66
CA LEU A 227 11.96 -13.37 14.46
C LEU A 227 13.22 -12.79 13.84
N GLU A 228 14.19 -12.34 14.65
CA GLU A 228 15.45 -11.75 14.18
C GLU A 228 16.65 -12.34 14.97
N PRO A 229 17.07 -13.57 14.67
CA PRO A 229 18.08 -14.30 15.47
C PRO A 229 19.47 -13.66 15.45
N ASP A 230 19.82 -12.94 14.39
CA ASP A 230 21.13 -12.31 14.20
C ASP A 230 21.16 -10.85 14.68
N ASN A 231 20.05 -10.33 15.19
CA ASN A 231 19.98 -8.97 15.70
C ASN A 231 20.57 -8.88 17.11
N GLY A 232 21.79 -8.36 17.21
CA GLY A 232 22.53 -8.24 18.47
C GLY A 232 21.77 -7.41 19.53
N TYR A 233 21.05 -6.35 19.14
CA TYR A 233 20.27 -5.55 20.10
C TYR A 233 19.13 -6.34 20.74
N ILE A 234 18.44 -7.17 19.96
CA ILE A 234 17.37 -8.05 20.44
C ILE A 234 17.96 -9.12 21.37
N ARG A 235 19.09 -9.71 20.98
CA ARG A 235 19.81 -10.66 21.84
C ARG A 235 20.30 -10.01 23.13
N ASN A 236 20.79 -8.77 23.10
CA ASN A 236 21.19 -8.03 24.29
C ASN A 236 20.03 -7.88 25.32
N SER A 237 18.83 -7.61 24.85
CA SER A 237 17.65 -7.53 25.73
C SER A 237 17.29 -8.89 26.34
N ARG A 238 17.39 -9.99 25.58
CA ARG A 238 17.21 -11.34 26.10
C ARG A 238 18.32 -11.72 27.09
N GLY A 239 19.56 -11.34 26.80
CA GLY A 239 20.68 -11.53 27.70
C GLY A 239 20.46 -10.89 29.07
N LEU A 240 19.91 -9.67 29.10
CA LEU A 240 19.50 -9.00 30.34
C LEU A 240 18.43 -9.83 31.11
N ALA A 241 17.36 -10.23 30.42
CA ALA A 241 16.30 -11.04 31.03
C ALA A 241 16.82 -12.37 31.58
N ARG A 242 17.71 -13.05 30.83
CA ARG A 242 18.36 -14.31 31.26
C ARG A 242 19.24 -14.12 32.49
N ALA A 243 20.05 -13.07 32.52
CA ALA A 243 20.89 -12.78 33.69
C ALA A 243 20.05 -12.50 34.94
N LEU A 244 18.96 -11.73 34.81
CA LEU A 244 18.04 -11.45 35.92
C LEU A 244 17.27 -12.67 36.41
N THR A 245 17.10 -13.68 35.56
CA THR A 245 16.42 -14.95 35.89
C THR A 245 17.40 -16.08 36.28
N GLY A 246 18.72 -15.82 36.28
CA GLY A 246 19.75 -16.76 36.69
C GLY A 246 20.35 -17.63 35.58
N ASP A 247 19.91 -17.51 34.35
CA ASP A 247 20.53 -18.18 33.18
C ASP A 247 21.77 -17.39 32.72
N TYR A 248 22.86 -17.49 33.49
CA TYR A 248 24.09 -16.75 33.22
C TYR A 248 24.79 -17.22 31.93
N GLN A 249 24.75 -18.51 31.61
CA GLN A 249 25.37 -19.03 30.39
C GLN A 249 24.65 -18.52 29.13
N GLY A 250 23.33 -18.56 29.12
CA GLY A 250 22.54 -17.99 28.06
C GLY A 250 22.71 -16.48 27.91
N ALA A 251 22.84 -15.75 29.02
CA ALA A 251 23.08 -14.31 29.05
C ALA A 251 24.45 -13.96 28.45
N ILE A 252 25.51 -14.68 28.79
CA ILE A 252 26.87 -14.52 28.23
C ILE A 252 26.81 -14.66 26.69
N ALA A 253 26.23 -15.74 26.19
CA ALA A 253 26.14 -15.99 24.77
C ALA A 253 25.38 -14.89 24.00
N ASP A 254 24.34 -14.31 24.61
CA ASP A 254 23.57 -13.22 24.04
C ASP A 254 24.34 -11.89 24.07
N PHE A 255 25.05 -11.57 25.14
CA PHE A 255 25.90 -10.37 25.22
C PHE A 255 27.12 -10.47 24.29
N GLU A 256 27.76 -11.62 24.14
CA GLU A 256 28.84 -11.83 23.18
C GLU A 256 28.38 -11.59 21.74
N ALA A 257 27.18 -12.03 21.39
CA ALA A 257 26.61 -11.76 20.08
C ALA A 257 26.36 -10.25 19.84
N PHE A 258 25.92 -9.52 20.87
CA PHE A 258 25.80 -8.06 20.78
C PHE A 258 27.17 -7.39 20.64
N ILE A 259 28.18 -7.81 21.42
CA ILE A 259 29.55 -7.29 21.37
C ILE A 259 30.16 -7.47 19.99
N ALA A 260 29.86 -8.60 19.32
CA ALA A 260 30.36 -8.90 17.98
C ALA A 260 29.72 -8.00 16.89
N THR A 261 28.54 -7.46 17.12
CA THR A 261 27.78 -6.72 16.10
C THR A 261 27.75 -5.20 16.34
N THR A 262 28.01 -4.73 17.56
CA THR A 262 27.97 -3.31 17.87
C THR A 262 29.25 -2.58 17.51
N ASN A 263 29.10 -1.38 16.93
CA ASN A 263 30.20 -0.43 16.67
C ASN A 263 30.35 0.61 17.79
N ASN A 264 29.50 0.56 18.83
CA ASN A 264 29.57 1.48 19.95
C ASN A 264 30.51 0.93 21.03
N GLU A 265 31.69 1.52 21.16
CA GLU A 265 32.74 1.07 22.07
C GLU A 265 32.36 1.19 23.57
N GLU A 266 31.51 2.15 23.93
CA GLU A 266 31.01 2.30 25.30
C GLU A 266 30.09 1.12 25.66
N HIS A 267 29.10 0.85 24.81
CA HIS A 267 28.20 -0.30 24.98
C HIS A 267 28.97 -1.62 24.98
N LYS A 268 29.94 -1.77 24.10
CA LYS A 268 30.81 -2.95 24.01
C LYS A 268 31.57 -3.17 25.34
N THR A 269 32.21 -2.13 25.84
CA THR A 269 32.98 -2.17 27.09
C THR A 269 32.08 -2.51 28.29
N GLN A 270 30.89 -1.94 28.37
CA GLN A 270 29.92 -2.22 29.41
C GLN A 270 29.50 -3.70 29.37
N ARG A 271 29.14 -4.25 28.19
CA ARG A 271 28.72 -5.67 28.09
C ARG A 271 29.86 -6.63 28.38
N GLN A 272 31.10 -6.28 28.02
CA GLN A 272 32.28 -7.07 28.41
C GLN A 272 32.47 -7.14 29.93
N LYS A 273 32.16 -6.07 30.66
CA LYS A 273 32.17 -6.08 32.14
C LYS A 273 31.06 -6.99 32.68
N TRP A 274 29.86 -6.95 32.08
CA TRP A 274 28.76 -7.83 32.50
C TRP A 274 29.12 -9.31 32.26
N VAL A 275 29.68 -9.65 31.10
CA VAL A 275 30.12 -11.01 30.78
C VAL A 275 31.11 -11.50 31.83
N LYS A 276 32.16 -10.75 32.14
CA LYS A 276 33.15 -11.13 33.21
C LYS A 276 32.50 -11.35 34.56
N THR A 277 31.50 -10.56 34.90
CA THR A 277 30.79 -10.69 36.21
C THR A 277 29.94 -11.96 36.24
N LEU A 278 29.26 -12.26 35.09
CA LEU A 278 28.45 -13.48 34.94
C LEU A 278 29.32 -14.74 34.94
N GLU A 279 30.50 -14.72 34.29
CA GLU A 279 31.49 -15.80 34.30
C GLU A 279 31.98 -16.10 35.73
N ALA A 280 32.06 -15.08 36.57
CA ALA A 280 32.39 -15.23 38.00
C ALA A 280 31.18 -15.70 38.85
N GLY A 281 30.05 -16.06 38.23
CA GLY A 281 28.86 -16.54 38.92
C GLY A 281 28.06 -15.45 39.63
N LYS A 282 28.26 -14.18 39.32
CA LYS A 282 27.61 -13.03 39.96
C LYS A 282 26.68 -12.31 38.94
N ASN A 283 25.56 -11.81 39.46
CA ASN A 283 24.66 -10.94 38.68
C ASN A 283 25.23 -9.50 38.64
N PRO A 284 25.50 -8.92 37.46
CA PRO A 284 25.98 -7.55 37.33
C PRO A 284 24.88 -6.49 37.53
N PHE A 285 23.60 -6.86 37.48
CA PHE A 285 22.47 -5.95 37.51
C PHE A 285 22.03 -5.62 38.91
N THR A 286 22.72 -4.64 39.52
CA THR A 286 22.28 -3.99 40.75
C THR A 286 21.16 -3.01 40.47
N GLU A 287 20.44 -2.52 41.47
CA GLU A 287 19.41 -1.50 41.30
C GLU A 287 19.96 -0.24 40.60
N GLU A 288 21.19 0.18 40.98
CA GLU A 288 21.85 1.33 40.31
C GLU A 288 22.08 1.08 38.82
N GLU A 289 22.47 -0.13 38.42
CA GLU A 289 22.66 -0.47 36.99
C GLU A 289 21.32 -0.54 36.27
N LEU A 290 20.28 -1.07 36.91
CA LEU A 290 18.93 -1.10 36.33
C LEU A 290 18.34 0.29 36.20
N GLU A 291 18.57 1.23 37.10
CA GLU A 291 18.15 2.62 36.99
C GLU A 291 18.79 3.32 35.77
N LYS A 292 20.08 3.06 35.51
CA LYS A 292 20.75 3.56 34.32
C LYS A 292 20.07 3.04 33.05
N LEU A 293 19.79 1.74 32.99
CA LEU A 293 19.11 1.11 31.86
C LEU A 293 17.65 1.57 31.67
N ARG A 294 16.97 2.02 32.72
CA ARG A 294 15.61 2.63 32.62
C ARG A 294 15.63 4.04 32.04
N SER A 295 16.78 4.69 32.05
CA SER A 295 16.97 6.06 31.55
C SER A 295 17.54 6.12 30.13
N GLU A 296 18.09 5.01 29.62
CA GLU A 296 18.49 4.83 28.21
C GLU A 296 17.27 4.58 27.29
#